data_094920b70adcce3d6acae75284da2d55
#
_entry.id   094920b70adcce3d6acae75284da2d55
#
_cell.length_a   1.000
_cell.length_b   1.000
_cell.length_c   1.000
_cell.angle_alpha   90.00
_cell.angle_beta   90.00
_cell.angle_gamma   90.00
#
_symmetry.space_group_name_H-M   'P 1'
#
loop_
_entity.id
_entity.type
_entity.pdbx_description
1 polymer ?
#
loop_
_entity_poly.entity_id
_entity_poly.type
_entity_poly.pdbx_seq_one_letter_code
_entity_poly.pdbx_strand_id
1 'polypeptide(L)'
;MQLSAPKHAMTHESRLDRLLRQLLWGRRTAALATLQTLPGAETVPFTTPAVSFVPYAIDSTAQVLVLHVSALAAHTRNLRQSPAVSLLITAPEDAAQPVHALERVAIQGQAVLLAPEAAASARAAYLRRFPEAAPMTALGDFQFVQIIPSVGRHVAGFGAARDLSAEELKALLTS
;
A
#
# COMPACT_ATOMS: atom_id res chain seq x y z
N MET A 1 -45.24 18.48 15.27
CA MET A 1 -44.14 17.60 15.63
C MET A 1 -43.24 17.48 14.43
N GLN A 2 -42.25 18.38 14.30
CA GLN A 2 -41.36 18.48 13.15
C GLN A 2 -40.13 17.61 13.41
N LEU A 3 -39.98 16.55 12.63
CA LEU A 3 -38.78 15.71 12.60
C LEU A 3 -37.67 16.49 11.90
N SER A 4 -36.71 16.95 12.66
CA SER A 4 -35.47 17.55 12.13
C SER A 4 -34.61 16.45 11.51
N ALA A 5 -34.37 16.55 10.19
CA ALA A 5 -33.45 15.69 9.47
C ALA A 5 -32.01 15.87 10.01
N PRO A 6 -31.20 14.80 10.12
CA PRO A 6 -29.83 14.93 10.55
C PRO A 6 -29.04 15.71 9.49
N LYS A 7 -28.46 16.85 9.88
CA LYS A 7 -27.46 17.56 9.10
C LYS A 7 -26.27 16.63 8.92
N HIS A 8 -26.04 16.18 7.69
CA HIS A 8 -24.76 15.58 7.28
C HIS A 8 -23.67 16.63 7.55
N ALA A 9 -22.95 16.47 8.63
CA ALA A 9 -21.73 17.23 8.88
C ALA A 9 -20.72 16.78 7.80
N MET A 10 -20.52 17.62 6.78
CA MET A 10 -19.36 17.50 5.90
C MET A 10 -18.13 17.69 6.80
N THR A 11 -17.47 16.58 7.16
CA THR A 11 -16.20 16.62 7.87
C THR A 11 -15.19 17.30 6.93
N HIS A 12 -14.73 18.45 7.34
CA HIS A 12 -13.74 19.21 6.58
C HIS A 12 -12.43 18.41 6.58
N GLU A 13 -12.04 17.87 5.41
CA GLU A 13 -10.79 17.12 5.25
C GLU A 13 -9.61 18.00 5.69
N SER A 14 -8.76 17.48 6.57
CA SER A 14 -7.60 18.21 7.04
C SER A 14 -6.60 18.45 5.90
N ARG A 15 -5.76 19.49 6.01
CA ARG A 15 -4.68 19.73 5.05
C ARG A 15 -3.74 18.52 4.93
N LEU A 16 -3.43 17.87 6.05
CA LEU A 16 -2.54 16.71 6.06
C LEU A 16 -3.19 15.48 5.40
N ASP A 17 -4.50 15.29 5.56
CA ASP A 17 -5.21 14.20 4.87
C ASP A 17 -5.23 14.41 3.37
N ARG A 18 -5.43 15.64 2.93
CA ARG A 18 -5.41 15.98 1.50
C ARG A 18 -4.03 15.73 0.89
N LEU A 19 -2.96 16.16 1.54
CA LEU A 19 -1.58 15.91 1.09
C LEU A 19 -1.32 14.41 0.99
N LEU A 20 -1.64 13.66 2.04
CA LEU A 20 -1.43 12.22 2.06
C LEU A 20 -2.28 11.50 1.01
N ARG A 21 -3.53 11.91 0.81
CA ARG A 21 -4.37 11.37 -0.27
C ARG A 21 -3.75 11.64 -1.64
N GLN A 22 -3.25 12.86 -1.87
CA GLN A 22 -2.56 13.20 -3.12
C GLN A 22 -1.31 12.33 -3.31
N LEU A 23 -0.53 12.09 -2.27
CA LEU A 23 0.62 11.20 -2.31
C LEU A 23 0.20 9.76 -2.68
N LEU A 24 -0.73 9.17 -1.95
CA LEU A 24 -1.19 7.79 -2.14
C LEU A 24 -1.78 7.57 -3.55
N TRP A 25 -2.63 8.49 -3.98
CA TRP A 25 -3.30 8.39 -5.27
C TRP A 25 -2.44 8.86 -6.45
N GLY A 26 -1.50 9.76 -6.22
CA GLY A 26 -0.60 10.27 -7.25
C GLY A 26 0.57 9.34 -7.56
N ARG A 27 1.15 8.66 -6.55
CA ARG A 27 2.30 7.77 -6.75
C ARG A 27 1.85 6.40 -7.27
N ARG A 28 2.66 5.82 -8.16
CA ARG A 28 2.36 4.54 -8.82
C ARG A 28 3.19 3.37 -8.28
N THR A 29 4.20 3.67 -7.48
CA THR A 29 5.21 2.71 -7.01
C THR A 29 5.50 2.91 -5.54
N ALA A 30 5.92 1.83 -4.88
CA ALA A 30 6.35 1.81 -3.49
C ALA A 30 7.57 0.90 -3.30
N ALA A 31 8.36 1.17 -2.26
CA ALA A 31 9.26 0.17 -1.72
C ALA A 31 8.46 -0.78 -0.81
N LEU A 32 8.49 -2.07 -1.11
CA LEU A 32 7.83 -3.13 -0.34
C LEU A 32 8.87 -3.86 0.50
N ALA A 33 8.76 -3.75 1.80
CA ALA A 33 9.53 -4.53 2.76
C ALA A 33 8.77 -5.82 3.10
N THR A 34 9.46 -6.95 3.07
CA THR A 34 8.97 -8.28 3.42
C THR A 34 9.96 -8.96 4.37
N LEU A 35 9.53 -9.99 5.07
CA LEU A 35 10.41 -10.81 5.91
C LEU A 35 10.89 -12.02 5.12
N GLN A 36 12.21 -12.15 4.97
CA GLN A 36 12.85 -13.26 4.30
C GLN A 36 13.49 -14.19 5.35
N THR A 37 13.15 -15.47 5.31
CA THR A 37 13.83 -16.49 6.10
C THR A 37 14.99 -17.07 5.29
N LEU A 38 16.19 -16.94 5.81
CA LEU A 38 17.42 -17.50 5.22
C LEU A 38 17.86 -18.72 6.01
N PRO A 39 18.45 -19.74 5.35
CA PRO A 39 19.08 -20.84 6.06
C PRO A 39 20.23 -20.28 6.92
N GLY A 40 20.27 -20.66 8.19
CA GLY A 40 21.38 -20.31 9.08
C GLY A 40 22.64 -21.14 8.80
N ALA A 41 23.81 -20.61 9.11
CA ALA A 41 25.07 -21.31 8.96
C ALA A 41 25.19 -22.56 9.87
N GLU A 42 24.39 -22.63 10.94
CA GLU A 42 24.38 -23.70 11.93
C GLU A 42 22.96 -24.19 12.23
N THR A 43 22.16 -24.48 11.19
CA THR A 43 20.82 -25.09 11.31
C THR A 43 19.70 -24.24 11.92
N VAL A 44 19.98 -23.04 12.41
CA VAL A 44 18.93 -22.14 12.92
C VAL A 44 18.58 -21.10 11.83
N PRO A 45 17.38 -21.17 11.23
CA PRO A 45 16.91 -20.15 10.30
C PRO A 45 16.85 -18.79 10.98
N PHE A 46 17.26 -17.73 10.28
CA PHE A 46 17.05 -16.37 10.75
C PHE A 46 16.24 -15.56 9.77
N THR A 47 15.45 -14.63 10.31
CA THR A 47 14.60 -13.75 9.52
C THR A 47 15.27 -12.40 9.34
N THR A 48 15.31 -11.92 8.11
CA THR A 48 15.88 -10.62 7.75
C THR A 48 14.89 -9.83 6.88
N PRO A 49 14.87 -8.49 6.96
CA PRO A 49 14.08 -7.68 6.06
C PRO A 49 14.65 -7.73 4.64
N ALA A 50 13.76 -7.85 3.65
CA ALA A 50 14.07 -7.77 2.24
C ALA A 50 13.20 -6.69 1.60
N VAL A 51 13.78 -5.89 0.69
CA VAL A 51 13.07 -4.78 0.03
C VAL A 51 12.98 -5.01 -1.46
N SER A 52 11.80 -4.73 -2.02
CA SER A 52 11.53 -4.75 -3.45
C SER A 52 10.87 -3.43 -3.87
N PHE A 53 11.02 -3.05 -5.13
CA PHE A 53 10.30 -1.93 -5.71
C PHE A 53 9.12 -2.48 -6.51
N VAL A 54 7.90 -2.03 -6.19
CA VAL A 54 6.68 -2.60 -6.76
C VAL A 54 5.71 -1.53 -7.23
N PRO A 55 5.03 -1.73 -8.38
CA PRO A 55 3.83 -0.96 -8.71
C PRO A 55 2.69 -1.31 -7.75
N TYR A 56 1.86 -0.32 -7.41
CA TYR A 56 0.66 -0.56 -6.61
C TYR A 56 -0.56 0.20 -7.16
N ALA A 57 -1.73 -0.35 -6.93
CA ALA A 57 -3.01 0.32 -7.13
C ALA A 57 -3.76 0.42 -5.79
N ILE A 58 -4.88 1.16 -5.81
CA ILE A 58 -5.80 1.26 -4.68
C ILE A 58 -7.14 0.66 -5.11
N ASP A 59 -7.61 -0.31 -4.35
CA ASP A 59 -9.00 -0.77 -4.41
C ASP A 59 -9.80 0.02 -3.38
N SER A 60 -10.49 1.08 -3.83
CA SER A 60 -11.22 1.99 -2.96
C SER A 60 -12.48 1.33 -2.34
N THR A 61 -13.01 0.30 -2.96
CA THR A 61 -14.16 -0.45 -2.44
C THR A 61 -13.74 -1.35 -1.27
N ALA A 62 -12.62 -2.06 -1.43
CA ALA A 62 -12.07 -2.90 -0.37
C ALA A 62 -11.20 -2.11 0.64
N GLN A 63 -10.86 -0.85 0.33
CA GLN A 63 -10.01 0.03 1.14
C GLN A 63 -8.62 -0.57 1.41
N VAL A 64 -8.01 -1.13 0.36
CA VAL A 64 -6.71 -1.81 0.42
C VAL A 64 -5.79 -1.34 -0.70
N LEU A 65 -4.48 -1.57 -0.51
CA LEU A 65 -3.51 -1.46 -1.59
C LEU A 65 -3.44 -2.79 -2.34
N VAL A 66 -3.25 -2.74 -3.66
CA VAL A 66 -3.24 -3.92 -4.54
C VAL A 66 -1.90 -3.99 -5.25
N LEU A 67 -1.26 -5.15 -5.17
CA LEU A 67 -0.07 -5.49 -5.95
C LEU A 67 -0.40 -6.60 -6.96
N HIS A 68 0.35 -6.64 -8.05
CA HIS A 68 0.34 -7.74 -9.01
C HIS A 68 1.76 -8.30 -9.09
N VAL A 69 1.95 -9.53 -8.64
CA VAL A 69 3.28 -10.10 -8.36
C VAL A 69 3.47 -11.44 -9.07
N SER A 70 4.69 -11.69 -9.57
CA SER A 70 5.06 -12.99 -10.13
C SER A 70 5.31 -14.01 -9.00
N ALA A 71 4.86 -15.23 -9.19
CA ALA A 71 5.13 -16.35 -8.28
C ALA A 71 6.65 -16.64 -8.14
N LEU A 72 7.45 -16.25 -9.12
CA LEU A 72 8.91 -16.44 -9.14
C LEU A 72 9.67 -15.39 -8.31
N ALA A 73 9.03 -14.26 -8.01
CA ALA A 73 9.69 -13.18 -7.29
C ALA A 73 10.00 -13.54 -5.83
N ALA A 74 11.14 -13.04 -5.32
CA ALA A 74 11.55 -13.29 -3.94
C ALA A 74 10.51 -12.77 -2.94
N HIS A 75 9.97 -11.57 -3.16
CA HIS A 75 8.94 -11.01 -2.29
C HIS A 75 7.68 -11.88 -2.24
N THR A 76 7.29 -12.55 -3.33
CA THR A 76 6.13 -13.44 -3.33
C THR A 76 6.37 -14.68 -2.46
N ARG A 77 7.58 -15.25 -2.50
CA ARG A 77 7.95 -16.35 -1.60
C ARG A 77 7.92 -15.90 -0.14
N ASN A 78 8.44 -14.71 0.13
CA ASN A 78 8.44 -14.12 1.48
C ASN A 78 7.01 -13.94 2.00
N LEU A 79 6.10 -13.39 1.18
CA LEU A 79 4.69 -13.15 1.54
C LEU A 79 3.93 -14.44 1.88
N ARG A 80 4.30 -15.56 1.25
CA ARG A 80 3.73 -16.89 1.57
C ARG A 80 4.19 -17.42 2.93
N GLN A 81 5.38 -17.04 3.36
CA GLN A 81 5.96 -17.44 4.65
C GLN A 81 5.55 -16.50 5.77
N SER A 82 5.50 -15.21 5.50
CA SER A 82 5.11 -14.19 6.46
C SER A 82 4.29 -13.10 5.74
N PRO A 83 3.03 -12.90 6.13
CA PRO A 83 2.18 -11.89 5.52
C PRO A 83 2.49 -10.47 6.01
N ALA A 84 3.34 -10.30 7.02
CA ALA A 84 3.70 -9.00 7.55
C ALA A 84 4.52 -8.19 6.54
N VAL A 85 4.07 -6.97 6.24
CA VAL A 85 4.70 -6.08 5.25
C VAL A 85 4.74 -4.64 5.71
N SER A 86 5.64 -3.88 5.07
CA SER A 86 5.60 -2.43 5.11
C SER A 86 5.81 -1.87 3.70
N LEU A 87 5.03 -0.85 3.33
CA LEU A 87 5.22 -0.09 2.10
C LEU A 87 5.72 1.30 2.45
N LEU A 88 6.75 1.77 1.75
CA LEU A 88 7.19 3.15 1.77
C LEU A 88 6.82 3.81 0.45
N ILE A 89 6.01 4.86 0.52
CA ILE A 89 5.60 5.69 -0.62
C ILE A 89 6.15 7.09 -0.38
N THR A 90 6.88 7.63 -1.35
CA THR A 90 7.53 8.94 -1.26
C THR A 90 7.04 9.86 -2.38
N ALA A 91 6.99 11.16 -2.12
CA ALA A 91 6.89 12.15 -3.16
C ALA A 91 8.08 12.03 -4.15
N PRO A 92 7.99 12.59 -5.37
CA PRO A 92 9.16 12.69 -6.24
C PRO A 92 10.24 13.53 -5.56
N GLU A 93 11.49 13.09 -5.69
CA GLU A 93 12.61 13.93 -5.27
C GLU A 93 12.74 15.14 -6.18
N ASP A 94 12.95 16.31 -5.57
CA ASP A 94 13.24 17.56 -6.24
C ASP A 94 14.53 18.14 -5.65
N ALA A 95 15.56 18.26 -6.47
CA ALA A 95 16.86 18.76 -6.05
C ALA A 95 16.82 20.20 -5.49
N ALA A 96 15.76 20.95 -5.78
CA ALA A 96 15.54 22.30 -5.23
C ALA A 96 15.00 22.26 -3.78
N GLN A 97 14.62 21.10 -3.26
CA GLN A 97 14.05 20.95 -1.93
C GLN A 97 14.96 20.14 -1.00
N PRO A 98 15.00 20.46 0.30
CA PRO A 98 15.75 19.66 1.25
C PRO A 98 15.22 18.21 1.30
N VAL A 99 16.08 17.23 1.11
CA VAL A 99 15.71 15.80 1.10
C VAL A 99 15.01 15.35 2.38
N HIS A 100 15.35 15.95 3.53
CA HIS A 100 14.72 15.65 4.81
C HIS A 100 13.27 16.11 4.92
N ALA A 101 12.85 17.09 4.08
CA ALA A 101 11.48 17.57 4.00
C ALA A 101 10.61 16.78 3.02
N LEU A 102 11.19 15.77 2.35
CA LEU A 102 10.47 14.94 1.37
C LEU A 102 9.25 14.27 2.01
N GLU A 103 8.07 14.56 1.45
CA GLU A 103 6.83 13.93 1.90
C GLU A 103 6.87 12.42 1.66
N ARG A 104 6.50 11.66 2.67
CA ARG A 104 6.48 10.19 2.62
C ARG A 104 5.52 9.58 3.61
N VAL A 105 5.07 8.38 3.30
CA VAL A 105 4.30 7.55 4.24
C VAL A 105 4.85 6.13 4.27
N ALA A 106 5.08 5.60 5.47
CA ALA A 106 5.29 4.19 5.71
C ALA A 106 3.98 3.57 6.19
N ILE A 107 3.51 2.52 5.53
CA ILE A 107 2.27 1.81 5.86
C ILE A 107 2.63 0.38 6.18
N GLN A 108 2.38 -0.05 7.42
CA GLN A 108 2.47 -1.45 7.83
C GLN A 108 1.13 -2.13 7.64
N GLY A 109 1.14 -3.42 7.32
CA GLY A 109 -0.08 -4.17 7.10
C GLY A 109 0.15 -5.66 6.92
N GLN A 110 -0.91 -6.33 6.49
CA GLN A 110 -0.94 -7.75 6.21
C GLN A 110 -1.20 -7.97 4.72
N ALA A 111 -0.39 -8.81 4.10
CA ALA A 111 -0.56 -9.23 2.72
C ALA A 111 -1.49 -10.44 2.64
N VAL A 112 -2.47 -10.39 1.73
CA VAL A 112 -3.36 -11.51 1.41
C VAL A 112 -3.18 -11.84 -0.06
N LEU A 113 -2.64 -13.02 -0.35
CA LEU A 113 -2.54 -13.53 -1.71
C LEU A 113 -3.93 -14.02 -2.13
N LEU A 114 -4.44 -13.46 -3.22
CA LEU A 114 -5.80 -13.77 -3.68
C LEU A 114 -5.81 -15.02 -4.57
N ALA A 115 -6.78 -15.89 -4.34
CA ALA A 115 -7.13 -16.91 -5.30
C ALA A 115 -7.74 -16.26 -6.58
N PRO A 116 -7.60 -16.88 -7.76
CA PRO A 116 -8.06 -16.28 -9.02
C PRO A 116 -9.52 -15.83 -9.00
N GLU A 117 -10.41 -16.62 -8.37
CA GLU A 117 -11.84 -16.35 -8.23
C GLU A 117 -12.16 -15.16 -7.31
N ALA A 118 -11.26 -14.83 -6.37
CA ALA A 118 -11.39 -13.69 -5.46
C ALA A 118 -10.72 -12.41 -5.98
N ALA A 119 -10.03 -12.48 -7.12
CA ALA A 119 -9.17 -11.39 -7.60
C ALA A 119 -9.89 -10.34 -8.46
N ALA A 120 -11.19 -10.47 -8.73
CA ALA A 120 -11.89 -9.62 -9.70
C ALA A 120 -11.83 -8.12 -9.39
N SER A 121 -12.08 -7.72 -8.13
CA SER A 121 -12.01 -6.30 -7.70
C SER A 121 -10.58 -5.77 -7.75
N ALA A 122 -9.63 -6.54 -7.21
CA ALA A 122 -8.21 -6.18 -7.22
C ALA A 122 -7.69 -6.02 -8.66
N ARG A 123 -8.04 -6.94 -9.56
CA ARG A 123 -7.70 -6.86 -10.98
C ARG A 123 -8.29 -5.61 -11.63
N ALA A 124 -9.57 -5.32 -11.38
CA ALA A 124 -10.21 -4.13 -11.93
C ALA A 124 -9.56 -2.84 -11.42
N ALA A 125 -9.23 -2.75 -10.12
CA ALA A 125 -8.53 -1.61 -9.52
C ALA A 125 -7.13 -1.45 -10.13
N TYR A 126 -6.40 -2.54 -10.28
CA TYR A 126 -5.04 -2.53 -10.84
C TYR A 126 -5.05 -2.09 -12.32
N LEU A 127 -5.94 -2.63 -13.14
CA LEU A 127 -6.04 -2.30 -14.57
C LEU A 127 -6.58 -0.88 -14.83
N ARG A 128 -7.39 -0.32 -13.95
CA ARG A 128 -7.74 1.12 -14.03
C ARG A 128 -6.50 2.01 -13.90
N ARG A 129 -5.54 1.60 -13.09
CA ARG A 129 -4.30 2.36 -12.86
C ARG A 129 -3.21 2.04 -13.87
N PHE A 130 -3.15 0.79 -14.33
CA PHE A 130 -2.14 0.25 -15.23
C PHE A 130 -2.81 -0.50 -16.39
N PRO A 131 -3.48 0.20 -17.34
CA PRO A 131 -4.13 -0.48 -18.48
C PRO A 131 -3.14 -1.32 -19.30
N GLU A 132 -1.89 -0.87 -19.36
CA GLU A 132 -0.78 -1.54 -20.04
C GLU A 132 -0.43 -2.92 -19.46
N ALA A 133 -0.81 -3.18 -18.22
CA ALA A 133 -0.57 -4.46 -17.56
C ALA A 133 -1.56 -5.57 -17.94
N ALA A 134 -2.58 -5.27 -18.77
CA ALA A 134 -3.60 -6.26 -19.13
C ALA A 134 -3.04 -7.58 -19.65
N PRO A 135 -2.03 -7.62 -20.54
CA PRO A 135 -1.42 -8.88 -20.98
C PRO A 135 -0.77 -9.67 -19.85
N MET A 136 -0.11 -8.97 -18.90
CA MET A 136 0.54 -9.62 -17.75
C MET A 136 -0.47 -10.25 -16.78
N THR A 137 -1.66 -9.67 -16.65
CA THR A 137 -2.70 -10.22 -15.77
C THR A 137 -3.34 -11.50 -16.29
N ALA A 138 -3.00 -11.91 -17.52
CA ALA A 138 -3.41 -13.19 -18.11
C ALA A 138 -2.36 -14.29 -17.95
N LEU A 139 -1.16 -13.97 -17.44
CA LEU A 139 -0.10 -14.96 -17.24
C LEU A 139 -0.37 -15.78 -15.97
N GLY A 140 -0.23 -17.10 -16.09
CA GLY A 140 -0.58 -18.04 -15.00
C GLY A 140 0.38 -18.03 -13.80
N ASP A 141 1.55 -17.40 -13.93
CA ASP A 141 2.54 -17.25 -12.86
C ASP A 141 2.41 -15.94 -12.08
N PHE A 142 1.42 -15.10 -12.42
CA PHE A 142 1.13 -13.86 -11.70
C PHE A 142 -0.13 -13.98 -10.85
N GLN A 143 -0.14 -13.29 -9.71
CA GLN A 143 -1.26 -13.25 -8.79
C GLN A 143 -1.43 -11.87 -8.17
N PHE A 144 -2.66 -11.57 -7.76
CA PHE A 144 -2.96 -10.35 -7.02
C PHE A 144 -2.76 -10.55 -5.52
N VAL A 145 -2.25 -9.49 -4.89
CA VAL A 145 -2.06 -9.42 -3.44
C VAL A 145 -2.77 -8.17 -2.94
N GLN A 146 -3.61 -8.31 -1.95
CA GLN A 146 -4.14 -7.17 -1.19
C GLN A 146 -3.26 -6.91 0.02
N ILE A 147 -2.95 -5.64 0.28
CA ILE A 147 -2.30 -5.20 1.51
C ILE A 147 -3.35 -4.49 2.35
N ILE A 148 -3.72 -5.12 3.45
CA ILE A 148 -4.66 -4.58 4.44
C ILE A 148 -3.86 -3.70 5.40
N PRO A 149 -4.05 -2.37 5.40
CA PRO A 149 -3.27 -1.47 6.25
C PRO A 149 -3.66 -1.64 7.72
N SER A 150 -2.67 -1.58 8.61
CA SER A 150 -2.87 -1.64 10.07
C SER A 150 -2.45 -0.35 10.77
N VAL A 151 -1.28 0.16 10.48
CA VAL A 151 -0.78 1.43 11.02
C VAL A 151 0.06 2.14 9.96
N GLY A 152 0.21 3.46 10.09
CA GLY A 152 1.06 4.24 9.21
C GLY A 152 1.81 5.34 9.94
N ARG A 153 2.90 5.82 9.30
CA ARG A 153 3.65 7.00 9.71
C ARG A 153 3.75 7.93 8.52
N HIS A 154 3.06 9.06 8.57
CA HIS A 154 3.10 10.12 7.56
C HIS A 154 4.06 11.23 7.99
N VAL A 155 4.94 11.63 7.10
CA VAL A 155 5.80 12.79 7.22
C VAL A 155 5.48 13.73 6.07
N ALA A 156 4.83 14.85 6.36
CA ALA A 156 4.39 15.83 5.36
C ALA A 156 5.42 16.96 5.12
N GLY A 157 6.62 16.81 5.68
CA GLY A 157 7.68 17.79 5.62
C GLY A 157 8.39 17.94 6.96
N PHE A 158 9.28 18.94 7.06
CA PHE A 158 10.04 19.19 8.27
C PHE A 158 9.11 19.54 9.46
N GLY A 159 9.20 18.80 10.56
CA GLY A 159 8.40 19.02 11.76
C GLY A 159 6.92 18.59 11.67
N ALA A 160 6.47 18.03 10.54
CA ALA A 160 5.09 17.60 10.34
C ALA A 160 4.99 16.08 10.16
N ALA A 161 5.13 15.34 11.26
CA ALA A 161 4.99 13.88 11.25
C ALA A 161 3.83 13.46 12.16
N ARG A 162 3.06 12.44 11.73
CA ARG A 162 1.97 11.85 12.52
C ARG A 162 1.87 10.35 12.31
N ASP A 163 1.36 9.67 13.31
CA ASP A 163 0.94 8.27 13.17
C ASP A 163 -0.50 8.21 12.66
N LEU A 164 -0.85 7.12 12.02
CA LEU A 164 -2.15 6.86 11.40
C LEU A 164 -2.66 5.52 11.88
N SER A 165 -3.90 5.46 12.29
CA SER A 165 -4.61 4.23 12.57
C SER A 165 -5.03 3.50 11.29
N ALA A 166 -5.48 2.26 11.43
CA ALA A 166 -6.05 1.49 10.32
C ALA A 166 -7.28 2.18 9.71
N GLU A 167 -8.13 2.77 10.54
CA GLU A 167 -9.35 3.45 10.13
C GLU A 167 -9.04 4.72 9.33
N GLU A 168 -8.07 5.53 9.78
CA GLU A 168 -7.61 6.72 9.05
C GLU A 168 -7.00 6.34 7.70
N LEU A 169 -6.17 5.29 7.65
CA LEU A 169 -5.61 4.78 6.40
C LEU A 169 -6.70 4.31 5.43
N LYS A 170 -7.67 3.52 5.90
CA LYS A 170 -8.78 3.05 5.09
C LYS A 170 -9.62 4.20 4.54
N ALA A 171 -9.92 5.23 5.35
CA ALA A 171 -10.63 6.42 4.91
C ALA A 171 -9.89 7.18 3.79
N LEU A 172 -8.55 7.21 3.83
CA LEU A 172 -7.72 7.83 2.79
C LEU A 172 -7.67 7.01 1.48
N LEU A 173 -7.94 5.70 1.55
CA LEU A 173 -8.02 4.82 0.37
C LEU A 173 -9.42 4.82 -0.29
N THR A 174 -10.41 5.47 0.31
CA THR A 174 -11.74 5.66 -0.29
C THR A 174 -11.69 6.81 -1.31
N SER A 175 -12.31 6.63 -2.48
CA SER A 175 -12.42 7.64 -3.55
C SER A 175 -13.56 8.61 -3.32
#